data_6c10a3fbe6389389e5abaa51d6a6778e
#
_entry.id   6c10a3fbe6389389e5abaa51d6a6778e
#
_cell.length_a   1.000
_cell.length_b   1.000
_cell.length_c   1.000
_cell.angle_alpha   90.00
_cell.angle_beta   90.00
_cell.angle_gamma   90.00
#
_symmetry.space_group_name_H-M   'P 1'
#
loop_
_entity.id
_entity.type
_entity.pdbx_description
1 polymer ?
#
loop_
_entity_poly.entity_id
_entity_poly.type
_entity_poly.pdbx_seq_one_letter_code
_entity_poly.pdbx_strand_id
1 'polypeptide(L)'
;MSTDLKSMHMGQITSFFIPNVTLVGEGCSKEIPIRLKSIGGAKPLVVTDQGIVNAGILKTITDILDAAKMKYAIYDKTIPNPTDNNVAEAFEVYKKEKCDSIVTLGGGSSHDCGKGVGFLAGNGGKIHDYEGVDKSKKPFPPYVAVNTTAGTASEMTRFCIITDTSRKVKMAIVDWRCTPSVAIDDPVLMMGMPPALTAATGMDALTHAVEAYVSTAATPMTDACAEKAMEYINRYLRRAVANGRDKEAREGMCYAQYLAGMAFNNASLGHVHAMAHQLGGFYDLPHGECNAILLPYVSEYNRIATRRRFGRIARILGEITDGLSADEASKKAIAAINTLSQDVGIPAGLK
;
A
#
# COMPACT_ATOMS: atom_id res chain seq x y z
N MET A 1 15.26 -24.22 -24.33
CA MET A 1 14.09 -24.47 -23.49
C MET A 1 13.88 -23.21 -22.64
N SER A 2 12.77 -22.51 -22.87
CA SER A 2 12.48 -21.23 -22.25
C SER A 2 12.37 -21.39 -20.73
N THR A 3 13.13 -20.60 -20.01
CA THR A 3 13.10 -20.45 -18.54
C THR A 3 11.86 -19.69 -18.05
N ASP A 4 10.88 -19.45 -18.91
CA ASP A 4 9.61 -18.86 -18.60
C ASP A 4 8.83 -19.75 -17.63
N LEU A 5 8.92 -19.40 -16.36
CA LEU A 5 7.99 -19.90 -15.35
C LEU A 5 7.99 -21.41 -15.08
N LYS A 6 9.07 -22.09 -15.27
CA LYS A 6 9.29 -23.22 -14.39
C LYS A 6 9.28 -22.64 -12.98
N SER A 7 8.18 -22.90 -12.26
CA SER A 7 8.14 -22.94 -10.80
C SER A 7 9.47 -22.49 -10.14
N MET A 8 9.77 -21.18 -10.16
CA MET A 8 11.02 -20.65 -9.62
C MET A 8 11.22 -21.03 -8.15
N HIS A 9 10.15 -21.55 -7.51
CA HIS A 9 10.16 -21.92 -6.11
C HIS A 9 9.66 -23.35 -5.81
N MET A 10 9.50 -24.23 -6.82
CA MET A 10 9.20 -25.62 -6.54
C MET A 10 10.39 -26.24 -5.77
N GLY A 11 10.10 -26.70 -4.54
CA GLY A 11 11.12 -27.23 -3.63
C GLY A 11 11.79 -26.20 -2.73
N GLN A 12 11.43 -24.92 -2.80
CA GLN A 12 11.88 -23.90 -1.85
C GLN A 12 10.81 -23.57 -0.81
N ILE A 13 11.25 -23.26 0.41
CA ILE A 13 10.37 -22.77 1.47
C ILE A 13 10.09 -21.30 1.18
N THR A 14 8.81 -20.93 1.07
CA THR A 14 8.35 -19.55 0.89
C THR A 14 7.48 -19.14 2.07
N SER A 15 7.57 -17.88 2.49
CA SER A 15 6.71 -17.29 3.52
C SER A 15 5.63 -16.44 2.87
N PHE A 16 4.47 -16.34 3.52
CA PHE A 16 3.38 -15.47 3.08
C PHE A 16 2.84 -14.66 4.27
N PHE A 17 3.11 -13.37 4.28
CA PHE A 17 2.80 -12.45 5.37
C PHE A 17 1.55 -11.64 5.05
N ILE A 18 0.58 -11.67 5.97
CA ILE A 18 -0.67 -10.89 5.93
C ILE A 18 -1.08 -10.54 7.35
N PRO A 19 -1.96 -9.55 7.58
CA PRO A 19 -2.60 -9.32 8.88
C PRO A 19 -3.33 -10.56 9.41
N ASN A 20 -3.44 -10.67 10.73
CA ASN A 20 -4.21 -11.77 11.34
C ASN A 20 -5.70 -11.69 10.99
N VAL A 21 -6.22 -10.47 10.87
CA VAL A 21 -7.61 -10.20 10.47
C VAL A 21 -7.64 -9.04 9.50
N THR A 22 -8.39 -9.20 8.43
CA THR A 22 -8.73 -8.11 7.52
C THR A 22 -10.24 -7.99 7.42
N LEU A 23 -10.75 -6.77 7.54
CA LEU A 23 -12.15 -6.44 7.32
C LEU A 23 -12.24 -5.57 6.07
N VAL A 24 -13.03 -6.00 5.10
CA VAL A 24 -13.30 -5.24 3.87
C VAL A 24 -14.80 -5.12 3.69
N GLY A 25 -15.27 -3.90 3.45
CA GLY A 25 -16.68 -3.65 3.14
C GLY A 25 -17.26 -2.44 3.84
N GLU A 26 -18.40 -1.96 3.33
CA GLU A 26 -19.08 -0.76 3.81
C GLU A 26 -19.42 -0.86 5.31
N GLY A 27 -18.91 0.10 6.08
CA GLY A 27 -19.17 0.22 7.52
C GLY A 27 -18.33 -0.69 8.41
N CYS A 28 -17.34 -1.43 7.88
CA CYS A 28 -16.47 -2.26 8.69
C CYS A 28 -15.60 -1.45 9.67
N SER A 29 -15.41 -0.16 9.45
CA SER A 29 -14.75 0.76 10.38
C SER A 29 -15.42 0.82 11.76
N LYS A 30 -16.71 0.48 11.89
CA LYS A 30 -17.43 0.39 13.17
C LYS A 30 -16.90 -0.72 14.08
N GLU A 31 -16.17 -1.67 13.52
CA GLU A 31 -15.57 -2.79 14.27
C GLU A 31 -14.28 -2.40 15.03
N ILE A 32 -13.69 -1.20 14.77
CA ILE A 32 -12.44 -0.76 15.38
C ILE A 32 -12.37 -1.02 16.90
N PRO A 33 -13.35 -0.60 17.72
CA PRO A 33 -13.28 -0.77 19.19
C PRO A 33 -13.30 -2.25 19.61
N ILE A 34 -14.08 -3.06 18.91
CA ILE A 34 -14.22 -4.50 19.21
C ILE A 34 -12.89 -5.20 18.85
N ARG A 35 -12.35 -4.91 17.67
CA ARG A 35 -11.10 -5.50 17.18
C ARG A 35 -9.91 -5.07 18.04
N LEU A 36 -9.83 -3.78 18.39
CA LEU A 36 -8.75 -3.30 19.24
C LEU A 36 -8.76 -3.97 20.62
N LYS A 37 -9.94 -4.10 21.24
CA LYS A 37 -10.09 -4.82 22.52
C LYS A 37 -9.71 -6.29 22.40
N SER A 38 -10.07 -6.95 21.30
CA SER A 38 -9.79 -8.38 21.10
C SER A 38 -8.29 -8.70 21.01
N ILE A 39 -7.48 -7.71 20.62
CA ILE A 39 -6.01 -7.83 20.56
C ILE A 39 -5.31 -7.18 21.78
N GLY A 40 -6.07 -6.76 22.80
CA GLY A 40 -5.55 -6.24 24.06
C GLY A 40 -5.33 -4.74 24.14
N GLY A 41 -5.80 -3.94 23.16
CA GLY A 41 -5.70 -2.47 23.18
C GLY A 41 -6.88 -1.82 23.92
N ALA A 42 -6.58 -0.80 24.73
CA ALA A 42 -7.58 -0.07 25.51
C ALA A 42 -7.54 1.46 25.29
N LYS A 43 -6.36 2.05 25.08
CA LYS A 43 -6.18 3.47 24.81
C LYS A 43 -5.25 3.70 23.63
N PRO A 44 -5.76 3.71 22.37
CA PRO A 44 -4.92 3.90 21.20
C PRO A 44 -4.40 5.33 21.06
N LEU A 45 -3.20 5.47 20.46
CA LEU A 45 -2.83 6.66 19.71
C LEU A 45 -3.43 6.55 18.31
N VAL A 46 -4.28 7.50 17.93
CA VAL A 46 -4.78 7.65 16.54
C VAL A 46 -3.76 8.48 15.77
N VAL A 47 -3.09 7.87 14.80
CA VAL A 47 -2.10 8.54 13.93
C VAL A 47 -2.74 8.83 12.58
N THR A 48 -2.75 10.11 12.19
CA THR A 48 -3.42 10.57 10.97
C THR A 48 -2.74 11.82 10.41
N ASP A 49 -3.33 12.44 9.39
CA ASP A 49 -2.87 13.64 8.72
C ASP A 49 -3.98 14.70 8.59
N GLN A 50 -3.58 15.94 8.26
CA GLN A 50 -4.51 17.06 8.14
C GLN A 50 -5.51 16.91 6.97
N GLY A 51 -5.16 16.15 5.93
CA GLY A 51 -6.10 15.85 4.84
C GLY A 51 -7.30 15.05 5.33
N ILE A 52 -7.05 14.05 6.17
CA ILE A 52 -8.08 13.21 6.81
C ILE A 52 -8.92 14.01 7.81
N VAL A 53 -8.28 14.92 8.56
CA VAL A 53 -9.00 15.85 9.47
C VAL A 53 -9.94 16.74 8.67
N ASN A 54 -9.44 17.40 7.63
CA ASN A 54 -10.20 18.33 6.80
C ASN A 54 -11.33 17.64 6.02
N ALA A 55 -11.16 16.36 5.65
CA ALA A 55 -12.19 15.55 5.03
C ALA A 55 -13.29 15.07 6.01
N GLY A 56 -13.14 15.33 7.32
CA GLY A 56 -14.09 14.92 8.36
C GLY A 56 -14.02 13.42 8.72
N ILE A 57 -13.09 12.67 8.13
CA ILE A 57 -12.94 11.23 8.34
C ILE A 57 -12.47 10.93 9.77
N LEU A 58 -11.55 11.75 10.31
CA LEU A 58 -11.11 11.62 11.70
C LEU A 58 -12.31 11.69 12.66
N LYS A 59 -13.24 12.63 12.43
CA LYS A 59 -14.43 12.75 13.26
C LYS A 59 -15.31 11.48 13.22
N THR A 60 -15.47 10.87 12.06
CA THR A 60 -16.20 9.61 11.92
C THR A 60 -15.59 8.51 12.80
N ILE A 61 -14.28 8.40 12.84
CA ILE A 61 -13.59 7.37 13.65
C ILE A 61 -13.63 7.72 15.14
N THR A 62 -13.44 8.99 15.51
CA THR A 62 -13.55 9.39 16.93
C THR A 62 -14.95 9.22 17.48
N ASP A 63 -16.00 9.49 16.70
CA ASP A 63 -17.40 9.23 17.09
C ASP A 63 -17.63 7.72 17.37
N ILE A 64 -16.99 6.82 16.61
CA ILE A 64 -17.06 5.37 16.84
C ILE A 64 -16.36 5.01 18.17
N LEU A 65 -15.18 5.59 18.43
CA LEU A 65 -14.44 5.35 19.66
C LEU A 65 -15.20 5.90 20.88
N ASP A 66 -15.77 7.11 20.76
CA ASP A 66 -16.56 7.76 21.81
C ASP A 66 -17.82 6.96 22.14
N ALA A 67 -18.56 6.48 21.13
CA ALA A 67 -19.73 5.62 21.33
C ALA A 67 -19.37 4.32 22.07
N ALA A 68 -18.16 3.80 21.86
CA ALA A 68 -17.63 2.63 22.57
C ALA A 68 -17.02 2.96 23.93
N LYS A 69 -17.05 4.24 24.36
CA LYS A 69 -16.41 4.78 25.58
C LYS A 69 -14.91 4.44 25.66
N MET A 70 -14.24 4.40 24.52
CA MET A 70 -12.82 4.10 24.43
C MET A 70 -12.04 5.42 24.48
N LYS A 71 -11.13 5.55 25.44
CA LYS A 71 -10.22 6.70 25.52
C LYS A 71 -9.17 6.59 24.41
N TYR A 72 -8.74 7.71 23.87
CA TYR A 72 -7.70 7.77 22.83
C TYR A 72 -6.89 9.06 22.94
N ALA A 73 -5.76 9.11 22.28
CA ALA A 73 -5.04 10.34 21.96
C ALA A 73 -4.91 10.47 20.44
N ILE A 74 -4.61 11.67 19.94
CA ILE A 74 -4.51 11.95 18.51
C ILE A 74 -3.14 12.55 18.20
N TYR A 75 -2.51 12.07 17.12
CA TYR A 75 -1.42 12.73 16.41
C TYR A 75 -1.84 12.90 14.96
N ASP A 76 -2.10 14.14 14.55
CA ASP A 76 -2.67 14.53 13.26
C ASP A 76 -1.70 15.32 12.37
N LYS A 77 -0.38 15.24 12.68
CA LYS A 77 0.67 16.01 12.01
C LYS A 77 1.52 15.18 11.05
N THR A 78 1.07 13.99 10.68
CA THR A 78 1.77 13.21 9.65
C THR A 78 1.73 13.97 8.33
N ILE A 79 2.87 14.06 7.65
CA ILE A 79 2.97 14.69 6.32
C ILE A 79 3.09 13.61 5.24
N PRO A 80 2.79 13.94 3.96
CA PRO A 80 3.18 13.07 2.85
C PRO A 80 4.68 12.76 2.92
N ASN A 81 5.06 11.51 2.60
CA ASN A 81 6.43 11.03 2.81
C ASN A 81 6.90 11.21 4.29
N PRO A 82 6.32 10.49 5.26
CA PRO A 82 6.52 10.74 6.68
C PRO A 82 8.01 10.67 7.04
N THR A 83 8.42 11.56 7.93
CA THR A 83 9.81 11.71 8.34
C THR A 83 10.12 11.03 9.68
N ASP A 84 11.39 10.85 9.95
CA ASP A 84 11.92 10.45 11.26
C ASP A 84 11.44 11.38 12.40
N ASN A 85 11.29 12.70 12.11
CA ASN A 85 10.73 13.67 13.05
C ASN A 85 9.25 13.41 13.34
N ASN A 86 8.42 13.10 12.33
CA ASN A 86 7.02 12.75 12.55
C ASN A 86 6.88 11.54 13.48
N VAL A 87 7.72 10.52 13.27
CA VAL A 87 7.73 9.33 14.14
C VAL A 87 8.11 9.68 15.57
N ALA A 88 9.16 10.50 15.76
CA ALA A 88 9.62 10.92 17.07
C ALA A 88 8.55 11.74 17.81
N GLU A 89 7.92 12.72 17.15
CA GLU A 89 6.85 13.54 17.73
C GLU A 89 5.63 12.69 18.11
N ALA A 90 5.18 11.80 17.22
CA ALA A 90 4.05 10.91 17.47
C ALA A 90 4.34 9.97 18.67
N PHE A 91 5.56 9.48 18.77
CA PHE A 91 5.98 8.63 19.89
C PHE A 91 6.01 9.40 21.23
N GLU A 92 6.39 10.68 21.24
CA GLU A 92 6.28 11.51 22.45
C GLU A 92 4.83 11.67 22.91
N VAL A 93 3.88 11.85 21.95
CA VAL A 93 2.44 11.86 22.29
C VAL A 93 2.00 10.51 22.85
N TYR A 94 2.41 9.39 22.23
CA TYR A 94 2.10 8.04 22.70
C TYR A 94 2.51 7.83 24.17
N LYS A 95 3.74 8.23 24.51
CA LYS A 95 4.27 8.13 25.89
C LYS A 95 3.55 9.05 26.87
N LYS A 96 3.43 10.34 26.53
CA LYS A 96 2.81 11.38 27.38
C LYS A 96 1.38 11.03 27.72
N GLU A 97 0.61 10.57 26.73
CA GLU A 97 -0.79 10.18 26.89
C GLU A 97 -0.97 8.78 27.48
N LYS A 98 0.11 8.05 27.68
CA LYS A 98 0.11 6.66 28.18
C LYS A 98 -0.79 5.76 27.32
N CYS A 99 -0.61 5.84 25.99
CA CYS A 99 -1.27 4.95 25.07
C CYS A 99 -0.70 3.52 25.19
N ASP A 100 -1.52 2.51 24.92
CA ASP A 100 -1.14 1.08 24.98
C ASP A 100 -1.27 0.39 23.61
N SER A 101 -1.80 1.11 22.65
CA SER A 101 -2.13 0.57 21.33
C SER A 101 -2.08 1.68 20.27
N ILE A 102 -2.18 1.29 19.01
CA ILE A 102 -2.09 2.19 17.86
C ILE A 102 -3.30 1.96 16.94
N VAL A 103 -3.91 3.04 16.50
CA VAL A 103 -4.85 3.06 15.37
C VAL A 103 -4.30 4.03 14.36
N THR A 104 -4.00 3.57 13.15
CA THR A 104 -3.65 4.49 12.06
C THR A 104 -4.86 4.73 11.17
N LEU A 105 -5.06 5.98 10.75
CA LEU A 105 -6.17 6.40 9.92
C LEU A 105 -5.64 7.23 8.76
N GLY A 106 -5.72 6.74 7.55
CA GLY A 106 -5.22 7.44 6.38
C GLY A 106 -4.71 6.51 5.28
N GLY A 107 -3.83 7.04 4.46
CA GLY A 107 -3.08 6.28 3.46
C GLY A 107 -1.72 5.81 4.00
N GLY A 108 -0.82 5.45 3.08
CA GLY A 108 0.51 4.92 3.41
C GLY A 108 1.29 5.74 4.41
N SER A 109 1.28 7.08 4.28
CA SER A 109 2.03 7.96 5.17
C SER A 109 1.61 7.84 6.64
N SER A 110 0.30 7.84 6.91
CA SER A 110 -0.24 7.68 8.27
C SER A 110 0.07 6.29 8.82
N HIS A 111 -0.02 5.25 7.97
CA HIS A 111 0.33 3.88 8.37
C HIS A 111 1.81 3.73 8.68
N ASP A 112 2.68 4.27 7.86
CA ASP A 112 4.13 4.17 8.06
C ASP A 112 4.60 4.95 9.28
N CYS A 113 4.03 6.15 9.54
CA CYS A 113 4.27 6.89 10.78
C CYS A 113 3.85 6.07 12.00
N GLY A 114 2.65 5.46 11.99
CA GLY A 114 2.16 4.61 13.08
C GLY A 114 2.98 3.35 13.27
N LYS A 115 3.47 2.71 12.20
CA LYS A 115 4.44 1.60 12.28
C LYS A 115 5.73 2.06 12.93
N GLY A 116 6.23 3.26 12.56
CA GLY A 116 7.38 3.88 13.21
C GLY A 116 7.20 4.02 14.72
N VAL A 117 6.03 4.50 15.16
CA VAL A 117 5.68 4.55 16.60
C VAL A 117 5.70 3.16 17.22
N GLY A 118 5.15 2.15 16.50
CA GLY A 118 5.12 0.76 16.95
C GLY A 118 6.51 0.18 17.19
N PHE A 119 7.49 0.46 16.31
CA PHE A 119 8.89 0.09 16.51
C PHE A 119 9.45 0.67 17.81
N LEU A 120 9.27 1.96 18.02
CA LEU A 120 9.81 2.65 19.20
C LEU A 120 9.11 2.22 20.49
N ALA A 121 7.79 1.99 20.44
CA ALA A 121 7.02 1.55 21.61
C ALA A 121 7.37 0.12 22.04
N GLY A 122 7.59 -0.78 21.09
CA GLY A 122 7.92 -2.18 21.39
C GLY A 122 9.40 -2.40 21.70
N ASN A 123 10.29 -1.67 21.04
CA ASN A 123 11.72 -1.99 21.02
C ASN A 123 12.64 -0.84 21.51
N GLY A 124 12.16 0.41 21.58
CA GLY A 124 12.97 1.58 21.97
C GLY A 124 13.87 2.11 20.85
N GLY A 125 14.94 2.81 21.19
CA GLY A 125 15.91 3.33 20.24
C GLY A 125 15.41 4.48 19.37
N LYS A 126 15.95 4.57 18.17
CA LYS A 126 15.54 5.52 17.12
C LYS A 126 15.01 4.76 15.90
N ILE A 127 14.18 5.38 15.10
CA ILE A 127 13.59 4.72 13.91
C ILE A 127 14.68 4.25 12.92
N HIS A 128 15.81 4.95 12.85
CA HIS A 128 16.98 4.59 12.04
C HIS A 128 17.59 3.22 12.41
N ASP A 129 17.43 2.78 13.65
CA ASP A 129 17.98 1.50 14.12
C ASP A 129 17.29 0.30 13.45
N TYR A 130 16.13 0.53 12.81
CA TYR A 130 15.29 -0.49 12.18
C TYR A 130 15.44 -0.54 10.66
N GLU A 131 16.23 0.35 10.04
CA GLU A 131 16.47 0.33 8.59
C GLU A 131 17.02 -1.04 8.14
N GLY A 132 16.39 -1.63 7.12
CA GLY A 132 16.72 -2.94 6.60
C GLY A 132 15.68 -4.00 6.94
N VAL A 133 16.10 -5.27 7.06
CA VAL A 133 15.20 -6.42 7.18
C VAL A 133 15.26 -7.02 8.59
N ASP A 134 14.07 -7.23 9.22
CA ASP A 134 13.85 -7.94 10.49
C ASP A 134 14.76 -7.47 11.65
N LYS A 135 14.89 -6.16 11.81
CA LYS A 135 15.74 -5.57 12.85
C LYS A 135 15.08 -5.50 14.22
N SER A 136 13.75 -5.49 14.30
CA SER A 136 13.06 -5.48 15.60
C SER A 136 13.18 -6.85 16.30
N LYS A 137 13.09 -6.83 17.64
CA LYS A 137 13.27 -8.04 18.47
C LYS A 137 12.02 -8.39 19.27
N LYS A 138 11.18 -7.40 19.54
CA LYS A 138 9.98 -7.54 20.35
C LYS A 138 8.73 -7.25 19.51
N PRO A 139 7.57 -7.82 19.86
CA PRO A 139 6.32 -7.53 19.17
C PRO A 139 5.93 -6.06 19.32
N PHE A 140 5.09 -5.62 18.40
CA PHE A 140 4.43 -4.32 18.46
C PHE A 140 3.35 -4.29 19.56
N PRO A 141 2.97 -3.09 20.04
CA PRO A 141 1.70 -2.93 20.74
C PRO A 141 0.53 -3.32 19.83
N PRO A 142 -0.67 -3.60 20.40
CA PRO A 142 -1.87 -3.84 19.61
C PRO A 142 -2.05 -2.77 18.52
N TYR A 143 -2.24 -3.21 17.26
CA TYR A 143 -2.24 -2.29 16.13
C TYR A 143 -3.39 -2.59 15.16
N VAL A 144 -4.24 -1.59 14.91
CA VAL A 144 -5.31 -1.58 13.92
C VAL A 144 -5.00 -0.52 12.88
N ALA A 145 -4.97 -0.88 11.62
CA ALA A 145 -4.77 0.05 10.50
C ALA A 145 -6.09 0.26 9.74
N VAL A 146 -6.54 1.52 9.64
CA VAL A 146 -7.77 1.93 8.95
C VAL A 146 -7.38 2.69 7.70
N ASN A 147 -7.54 2.05 6.56
CA ASN A 147 -7.13 2.59 5.27
C ASN A 147 -8.19 3.50 4.66
N THR A 148 -7.72 4.56 3.99
CA THR A 148 -8.58 5.55 3.30
C THR A 148 -8.17 5.78 1.84
N THR A 149 -7.17 5.03 1.34
CA THR A 149 -6.68 5.15 -0.04
C THR A 149 -6.66 3.80 -0.74
N ALA A 150 -6.84 3.78 -2.05
CA ALA A 150 -6.82 2.55 -2.83
C ALA A 150 -5.52 2.43 -3.64
N GLY A 151 -4.39 2.25 -2.95
CA GLY A 151 -3.07 2.23 -3.61
C GLY A 151 -1.99 1.47 -2.87
N THR A 152 -1.51 2.03 -1.75
CA THR A 152 -0.27 1.61 -1.08
C THR A 152 -0.34 0.25 -0.39
N ALA A 153 -1.52 -0.18 0.02
CA ALA A 153 -1.75 -1.36 0.86
C ALA A 153 -0.88 -1.39 2.15
N SER A 154 -0.45 -0.22 2.65
CA SER A 154 0.40 -0.18 3.84
C SER A 154 -0.30 -0.74 5.08
N GLU A 155 -1.64 -0.68 5.14
CA GLU A 155 -2.46 -1.26 6.22
C GLU A 155 -2.29 -2.76 6.39
N MET A 156 -1.73 -3.45 5.36
CA MET A 156 -1.58 -4.89 5.39
C MET A 156 -0.14 -5.40 5.24
N THR A 157 0.82 -4.50 5.03
CA THR A 157 2.20 -4.86 4.69
C THR A 157 3.15 -4.85 5.89
N ARG A 158 4.27 -5.55 5.72
CA ARG A 158 5.44 -5.52 6.61
C ARG A 158 6.45 -4.44 6.23
N PHE A 159 6.10 -3.52 5.33
CA PHE A 159 6.93 -2.40 4.91
C PHE A 159 6.57 -1.15 5.71
N CYS A 160 7.58 -0.36 6.07
CA CYS A 160 7.46 0.95 6.69
C CYS A 160 8.52 1.85 6.06
N ILE A 161 8.09 2.88 5.35
CA ILE A 161 8.97 3.78 4.60
C ILE A 161 9.00 5.14 5.28
N ILE A 162 10.13 5.49 5.85
CA ILE A 162 10.33 6.75 6.60
C ILE A 162 11.46 7.54 5.94
N THR A 163 11.22 8.83 5.71
CA THR A 163 12.25 9.73 5.19
C THR A 163 13.22 10.10 6.31
N ASP A 164 14.49 9.77 6.13
CA ASP A 164 15.58 10.29 6.95
C ASP A 164 15.87 11.72 6.48
N THR A 165 15.56 12.68 7.36
CA THR A 165 15.70 14.11 7.03
C THR A 165 17.16 14.54 6.93
N SER A 166 18.07 13.84 7.59
CA SER A 166 19.50 14.15 7.59
C SER A 166 20.20 13.70 6.30
N ARG A 167 19.83 12.53 5.77
CA ARG A 167 20.39 11.94 4.56
C ARG A 167 19.59 12.25 3.29
N LYS A 168 18.35 12.75 3.44
CA LYS A 168 17.36 12.96 2.36
C LYS A 168 17.09 11.67 1.54
N VAL A 169 16.91 10.56 2.25
CA VAL A 169 16.64 9.25 1.66
C VAL A 169 15.42 8.61 2.31
N LYS A 170 14.69 7.81 1.56
CA LYS A 170 13.62 6.96 2.11
C LYS A 170 14.25 5.69 2.70
N MET A 171 14.25 5.58 4.02
CA MET A 171 14.63 4.36 4.72
C MET A 171 13.56 3.29 4.48
N ALA A 172 13.98 2.15 3.94
CA ALA A 172 13.13 0.98 3.83
C ALA A 172 13.30 0.10 5.08
N ILE A 173 12.25 0.03 5.88
CA ILE A 173 12.16 -0.85 7.05
C ILE A 173 11.21 -1.99 6.66
N VAL A 174 11.70 -3.21 6.65
CA VAL A 174 10.95 -4.41 6.27
C VAL A 174 10.98 -5.39 7.43
N ASP A 175 9.89 -5.46 8.19
CA ASP A 175 9.85 -6.32 9.38
C ASP A 175 8.44 -6.89 9.55
N TRP A 176 8.33 -8.21 9.63
CA TRP A 176 7.03 -8.88 9.73
C TRP A 176 6.24 -8.47 10.96
N ARG A 177 6.92 -7.99 12.02
CA ARG A 177 6.28 -7.54 13.26
C ARG A 177 5.55 -6.21 13.11
N CYS A 178 5.87 -5.41 12.07
CA CYS A 178 5.15 -4.17 11.82
C CYS A 178 3.88 -4.37 10.96
N THR A 179 3.61 -5.60 10.53
CA THR A 179 2.32 -5.93 9.92
C THR A 179 1.21 -5.66 10.93
N PRO A 180 0.20 -4.84 10.62
CA PRO A 180 -0.91 -4.60 11.53
C PRO A 180 -1.61 -5.88 11.96
N SER A 181 -2.03 -5.96 13.21
CA SER A 181 -2.80 -7.12 13.70
C SER A 181 -4.17 -7.19 13.02
N VAL A 182 -4.75 -6.02 12.74
CA VAL A 182 -6.04 -5.88 12.05
C VAL A 182 -5.92 -4.80 10.98
N ALA A 183 -6.28 -5.13 9.76
CA ALA A 183 -6.47 -4.18 8.65
C ALA A 183 -7.97 -3.93 8.44
N ILE A 184 -8.36 -2.67 8.23
CA ILE A 184 -9.74 -2.25 7.98
C ILE A 184 -9.78 -1.43 6.70
N ASP A 185 -10.48 -1.95 5.72
CA ASP A 185 -10.68 -1.38 4.39
C ASP A 185 -12.16 -1.09 4.18
N ASP A 186 -12.59 0.09 4.64
CA ASP A 186 -13.96 0.58 4.49
C ASP A 186 -14.05 1.47 3.24
N PRO A 187 -14.68 1.01 2.13
CA PRO A 187 -14.73 1.78 0.89
C PRO A 187 -15.45 3.12 1.05
N VAL A 188 -16.29 3.29 2.07
CA VAL A 188 -16.96 4.57 2.36
C VAL A 188 -15.95 5.65 2.74
N LEU A 189 -14.87 5.29 3.43
CA LEU A 189 -13.81 6.23 3.81
C LEU A 189 -12.97 6.69 2.61
N MET A 190 -13.04 5.97 1.49
CA MET A 190 -12.31 6.27 0.24
C MET A 190 -13.14 7.13 -0.74
N MET A 191 -14.45 7.31 -0.50
CA MET A 191 -15.33 8.00 -1.46
C MET A 191 -15.02 9.47 -1.64
N GLY A 192 -14.37 10.09 -0.65
CA GLY A 192 -13.94 11.49 -0.71
C GLY A 192 -12.61 11.75 -1.43
N MET A 193 -11.92 10.71 -1.92
CA MET A 193 -10.65 10.89 -2.62
C MET A 193 -10.82 11.69 -3.91
N PRO A 194 -10.02 12.77 -4.12
CA PRO A 194 -10.01 13.51 -5.37
C PRO A 194 -9.64 12.63 -6.58
N PRO A 195 -10.13 12.94 -7.80
CA PRO A 195 -9.85 12.15 -9.00
C PRO A 195 -8.34 11.94 -9.26
N ALA A 196 -7.51 12.98 -9.12
CA ALA A 196 -6.06 12.89 -9.31
C ALA A 196 -5.40 11.92 -8.31
N LEU A 197 -5.81 11.98 -7.02
CA LEU A 197 -5.32 11.04 -6.01
C LEU A 197 -5.81 9.62 -6.29
N THR A 198 -7.07 9.45 -6.72
CA THR A 198 -7.63 8.15 -7.11
C THR A 198 -6.84 7.55 -8.28
N ALA A 199 -6.50 8.35 -9.29
CA ALA A 199 -5.69 7.92 -10.43
C ALA A 199 -4.28 7.50 -10.01
N ALA A 200 -3.58 8.36 -9.27
CA ALA A 200 -2.21 8.11 -8.83
C ALA A 200 -2.11 6.85 -7.94
N THR A 201 -3.02 6.71 -6.96
CA THR A 201 -3.01 5.54 -6.07
C THR A 201 -3.45 4.27 -6.78
N GLY A 202 -4.42 4.34 -7.70
CA GLY A 202 -4.84 3.18 -8.48
C GLY A 202 -3.75 2.68 -9.45
N MET A 203 -3.00 3.59 -10.06
CA MET A 203 -1.83 3.25 -10.88
C MET A 203 -0.66 2.73 -10.04
N ASP A 204 -0.52 3.18 -8.81
CA ASP A 204 0.41 2.62 -7.83
C ASP A 204 0.06 1.16 -7.52
N ALA A 205 -1.22 0.86 -7.25
CA ALA A 205 -1.70 -0.51 -7.08
C ALA A 205 -1.45 -1.39 -8.33
N LEU A 206 -1.59 -0.83 -9.54
CA LEU A 206 -1.22 -1.54 -10.77
C LEU A 206 0.28 -1.83 -10.81
N THR A 207 1.10 -0.85 -10.42
CA THR A 207 2.56 -1.03 -10.38
C THR A 207 2.95 -2.13 -9.40
N HIS A 208 2.36 -2.14 -8.20
CA HIS A 208 2.53 -3.21 -7.22
C HIS A 208 2.21 -4.59 -7.80
N ALA A 209 1.04 -4.72 -8.46
CA ALA A 209 0.61 -5.99 -9.04
C ALA A 209 1.52 -6.45 -10.19
N VAL A 210 1.90 -5.54 -11.10
CA VAL A 210 2.78 -5.84 -12.23
C VAL A 210 4.18 -6.23 -11.73
N GLU A 211 4.80 -5.44 -10.85
CA GLU A 211 6.14 -5.74 -10.34
C GLU A 211 6.16 -7.06 -9.55
N ALA A 212 5.18 -7.29 -8.67
CA ALA A 212 5.05 -8.55 -7.96
C ALA A 212 4.90 -9.74 -8.91
N TYR A 213 4.08 -9.58 -9.96
CA TYR A 213 3.85 -10.64 -10.94
C TYR A 213 5.08 -11.00 -11.74
N VAL A 214 5.94 -10.03 -12.10
CA VAL A 214 7.19 -10.29 -12.85
C VAL A 214 8.43 -10.43 -11.95
N SER A 215 8.25 -10.41 -10.63
CA SER A 215 9.34 -10.57 -9.66
C SER A 215 9.98 -11.96 -9.74
N THR A 216 11.27 -12.02 -9.47
CA THR A 216 11.98 -13.28 -9.30
C THR A 216 11.58 -14.04 -8.03
N ALA A 217 10.90 -13.36 -7.09
CA ALA A 217 10.34 -13.95 -5.87
C ALA A 217 8.84 -14.30 -6.01
N ALA A 218 8.26 -14.19 -7.21
CA ALA A 218 6.86 -14.53 -7.45
C ALA A 218 6.56 -16.01 -7.17
N THR A 219 5.42 -16.27 -6.54
CA THR A 219 4.93 -17.60 -6.20
C THR A 219 3.52 -17.79 -6.75
N PRO A 220 2.98 -19.03 -6.82
CA PRO A 220 1.58 -19.24 -7.23
C PRO A 220 0.56 -18.45 -6.39
N MET A 221 0.84 -18.22 -5.10
CA MET A 221 -0.02 -17.41 -4.23
C MET A 221 0.03 -15.93 -4.61
N THR A 222 1.21 -15.39 -4.81
CA THR A 222 1.38 -13.98 -5.21
C THR A 222 0.89 -13.74 -6.63
N ASP A 223 1.03 -14.71 -7.54
CA ASP A 223 0.52 -14.64 -8.90
C ASP A 223 -1.01 -14.53 -8.94
N ALA A 224 -1.71 -15.39 -8.17
CA ALA A 224 -3.17 -15.34 -8.07
C ALA A 224 -3.66 -13.98 -7.55
N CYS A 225 -2.99 -13.43 -6.54
CA CYS A 225 -3.31 -12.10 -6.01
C CYS A 225 -3.04 -10.99 -7.04
N ALA A 226 -1.88 -11.01 -7.69
CA ALA A 226 -1.49 -9.99 -8.68
C ALA A 226 -2.41 -10.00 -9.91
N GLU A 227 -2.72 -11.18 -10.47
CA GLU A 227 -3.63 -11.30 -11.61
C GLU A 227 -5.01 -10.75 -11.27
N LYS A 228 -5.55 -11.10 -10.09
CA LYS A 228 -6.87 -10.61 -9.67
C LYS A 228 -6.87 -9.11 -9.37
N ALA A 229 -5.78 -8.58 -8.81
CA ALA A 229 -5.60 -7.14 -8.63
C ALA A 229 -5.65 -6.39 -9.96
N MET A 230 -4.87 -6.83 -10.96
CA MET A 230 -4.84 -6.22 -12.29
C MET A 230 -6.21 -6.27 -12.99
N GLU A 231 -6.95 -7.39 -12.87
CA GLU A 231 -8.30 -7.53 -13.39
C GLU A 231 -9.26 -6.48 -12.81
N TYR A 232 -9.21 -6.30 -11.46
CA TYR A 232 -10.06 -5.34 -10.76
C TYR A 232 -9.67 -3.90 -11.09
N ILE A 233 -8.38 -3.59 -11.17
CA ILE A 233 -7.90 -2.26 -11.55
C ILE A 233 -8.39 -1.91 -12.96
N ASN A 234 -8.22 -2.82 -13.92
CA ASN A 234 -8.69 -2.61 -15.29
C ASN A 234 -10.19 -2.34 -15.37
N ARG A 235 -10.99 -3.05 -14.55
CA ARG A 235 -12.44 -2.92 -14.53
C ARG A 235 -12.92 -1.65 -13.84
N TYR A 236 -12.28 -1.22 -12.74
CA TYR A 236 -12.85 -0.26 -11.82
C TYR A 236 -12.12 1.08 -11.76
N LEU A 237 -10.83 1.16 -12.10
CA LEU A 237 -10.06 2.40 -11.90
C LEU A 237 -10.63 3.57 -12.70
N ARG A 238 -10.91 3.38 -13.99
CA ARG A 238 -11.49 4.44 -14.83
C ARG A 238 -12.82 4.95 -14.26
N ARG A 239 -13.67 4.04 -13.78
CA ARG A 239 -14.96 4.37 -13.16
C ARG A 239 -14.76 5.14 -11.84
N ALA A 240 -13.86 4.69 -10.98
CA ALA A 240 -13.58 5.34 -9.71
C ALA A 240 -13.00 6.76 -9.88
N VAL A 241 -12.19 6.99 -10.93
CA VAL A 241 -11.65 8.32 -11.27
C VAL A 241 -12.75 9.22 -11.84
N ALA A 242 -13.56 8.70 -12.76
CA ALA A 242 -14.64 9.45 -13.41
C ALA A 242 -15.77 9.83 -12.43
N ASN A 243 -16.07 8.94 -11.48
CA ASN A 243 -17.10 9.16 -10.48
C ASN A 243 -16.68 8.61 -9.11
N GLY A 244 -16.11 9.46 -8.27
CA GLY A 244 -15.69 9.08 -6.91
C GLY A 244 -16.81 8.56 -6.00
N ARG A 245 -18.10 8.74 -6.38
CA ARG A 245 -19.26 8.24 -5.64
C ARG A 245 -19.78 6.90 -6.17
N ASP A 246 -19.17 6.32 -7.18
CA ASP A 246 -19.47 4.96 -7.65
C ASP A 246 -18.99 3.95 -6.59
N LYS A 247 -19.93 3.50 -5.77
CA LYS A 247 -19.66 2.59 -4.64
C LYS A 247 -19.04 1.27 -5.10
N GLU A 248 -19.55 0.70 -6.18
CA GLU A 248 -19.02 -0.56 -6.75
C GLU A 248 -17.57 -0.37 -7.20
N ALA A 249 -17.28 0.74 -7.87
CA ALA A 249 -15.92 1.02 -8.33
C ALA A 249 -14.96 1.29 -7.14
N ARG A 250 -15.40 2.01 -6.11
CA ARG A 250 -14.61 2.22 -4.89
C ARG A 250 -14.31 0.91 -4.15
N GLU A 251 -15.33 0.08 -3.97
CA GLU A 251 -15.15 -1.24 -3.34
C GLU A 251 -14.25 -2.15 -4.20
N GLY A 252 -14.46 -2.15 -5.53
CA GLY A 252 -13.59 -2.86 -6.46
C GLY A 252 -12.12 -2.43 -6.38
N MET A 253 -11.85 -1.12 -6.27
CA MET A 253 -10.49 -0.60 -6.09
C MET A 253 -9.94 -0.88 -4.69
N CYS A 254 -10.79 -0.92 -3.67
CA CYS A 254 -10.42 -1.34 -2.32
C CYS A 254 -9.90 -2.78 -2.31
N TYR A 255 -10.61 -3.72 -2.92
CA TYR A 255 -10.12 -5.09 -3.09
C TYR A 255 -8.87 -5.16 -3.98
N ALA A 256 -8.83 -4.37 -5.06
CA ALA A 256 -7.71 -4.39 -6.00
C ALA A 256 -6.38 -4.04 -5.32
N GLN A 257 -6.35 -2.94 -4.55
CA GLN A 257 -5.16 -2.51 -3.85
C GLN A 257 -4.73 -3.52 -2.76
N TYR A 258 -5.69 -4.11 -2.03
CA TYR A 258 -5.39 -5.11 -1.01
C TYR A 258 -4.76 -6.36 -1.63
N LEU A 259 -5.31 -6.85 -2.74
CA LEU A 259 -4.76 -7.99 -3.50
C LEU A 259 -3.37 -7.67 -4.06
N ALA A 260 -3.16 -6.46 -4.59
CA ALA A 260 -1.83 -6.00 -5.01
C ALA A 260 -0.85 -5.98 -3.82
N GLY A 261 -1.33 -5.55 -2.65
CA GLY A 261 -0.62 -5.60 -1.38
C GLY A 261 -0.19 -7.03 -1.01
N MET A 262 -1.12 -7.98 -1.06
CA MET A 262 -0.82 -9.41 -0.81
C MET A 262 0.26 -9.93 -1.76
N ALA A 263 0.24 -9.49 -3.01
CA ALA A 263 1.23 -9.90 -4.00
C ALA A 263 2.61 -9.33 -3.68
N PHE A 264 2.76 -7.98 -3.63
CA PHE A 264 4.09 -7.38 -3.48
C PHE A 264 4.70 -7.55 -2.09
N ASN A 265 3.89 -7.59 -1.04
CA ASN A 265 4.37 -7.84 0.33
C ASN A 265 5.13 -9.17 0.44
N ASN A 266 4.83 -10.12 -0.45
CA ASN A 266 5.38 -11.47 -0.45
C ASN A 266 6.29 -11.79 -1.65
N ALA A 267 6.17 -11.03 -2.77
CA ALA A 267 7.03 -11.17 -3.94
C ALA A 267 8.05 -10.03 -4.09
N SER A 268 8.03 -9.04 -3.17
CA SER A 268 8.83 -7.82 -3.26
C SER A 268 8.45 -6.93 -4.46
N LEU A 269 9.15 -5.81 -4.59
CA LEU A 269 9.00 -4.80 -5.63
C LEU A 269 10.21 -4.84 -6.58
N GLY A 270 10.17 -4.04 -7.65
CA GLY A 270 11.18 -4.02 -8.68
C GLY A 270 11.79 -2.63 -8.93
N HIS A 271 12.24 -2.42 -10.16
CA HIS A 271 12.95 -1.21 -10.56
C HIS A 271 12.07 0.04 -10.59
N VAL A 272 10.75 -0.08 -10.81
CA VAL A 272 9.83 1.08 -10.78
C VAL A 272 9.89 1.73 -9.40
N HIS A 273 9.64 0.96 -8.36
CA HIS A 273 9.68 1.45 -6.99
C HIS A 273 11.07 1.90 -6.56
N ALA A 274 12.12 1.17 -6.97
CA ALA A 274 13.50 1.55 -6.67
C ALA A 274 13.85 2.94 -7.23
N MET A 275 13.37 3.28 -8.43
CA MET A 275 13.56 4.60 -9.05
C MET A 275 12.62 5.65 -8.43
N ALA A 276 11.34 5.33 -8.24
CA ALA A 276 10.36 6.25 -7.67
C ALA A 276 10.71 6.69 -6.24
N HIS A 277 11.28 5.80 -5.44
CA HIS A 277 11.74 6.15 -4.08
C HIS A 277 12.85 7.20 -4.08
N GLN A 278 13.76 7.17 -5.09
CA GLN A 278 14.80 8.19 -5.21
C GLN A 278 14.19 9.57 -5.55
N LEU A 279 13.23 9.59 -6.48
CA LEU A 279 12.51 10.81 -6.86
C LEU A 279 11.72 11.38 -5.67
N GLY A 280 11.00 10.53 -4.95
CA GLY A 280 10.27 10.94 -3.76
C GLY A 280 11.17 11.35 -2.59
N GLY A 281 12.33 10.72 -2.39
CA GLY A 281 13.26 11.03 -1.31
C GLY A 281 14.03 12.34 -1.54
N PHE A 282 14.43 12.60 -2.77
CA PHE A 282 15.26 13.76 -3.11
C PHE A 282 14.45 14.99 -3.52
N TYR A 283 13.36 14.81 -4.29
CA TYR A 283 12.56 15.91 -4.85
C TYR A 283 11.18 16.06 -4.20
N ASP A 284 10.83 15.17 -3.24
CA ASP A 284 9.50 15.12 -2.59
C ASP A 284 8.32 14.96 -3.57
N LEU A 285 8.56 14.28 -4.70
CA LEU A 285 7.52 14.04 -5.70
C LEU A 285 6.48 13.02 -5.21
N PRO A 286 5.21 13.15 -5.66
CA PRO A 286 4.14 12.21 -5.29
C PRO A 286 4.45 10.78 -5.74
N HIS A 287 4.47 9.85 -4.79
CA HIS A 287 4.92 8.46 -5.01
C HIS A 287 4.14 7.74 -6.12
N GLY A 288 2.79 7.75 -6.05
CA GLY A 288 1.96 7.06 -7.04
C GLY A 288 2.07 7.64 -8.45
N GLU A 289 2.29 8.95 -8.57
CA GLU A 289 2.52 9.59 -9.86
C GLU A 289 3.88 9.17 -10.45
N CYS A 290 4.94 9.16 -9.63
CA CYS A 290 6.26 8.67 -10.06
C CYS A 290 6.18 7.21 -10.55
N ASN A 291 5.51 6.34 -9.79
CA ASN A 291 5.33 4.94 -10.18
C ASN A 291 4.54 4.81 -11.49
N ALA A 292 3.45 5.56 -11.65
CA ALA A 292 2.63 5.53 -12.86
C ALA A 292 3.40 5.93 -14.12
N ILE A 293 4.24 6.99 -14.01
CA ILE A 293 5.05 7.48 -15.13
C ILE A 293 6.18 6.51 -15.48
N LEU A 294 6.81 5.89 -14.48
CA LEU A 294 7.94 4.99 -14.69
C LEU A 294 7.51 3.59 -15.15
N LEU A 295 6.31 3.14 -14.78
CA LEU A 295 5.84 1.77 -15.01
C LEU A 295 5.98 1.30 -16.47
N PRO A 296 5.53 2.03 -17.51
CA PRO A 296 5.61 1.55 -18.89
C PRO A 296 7.06 1.39 -19.37
N TYR A 297 7.96 2.30 -18.98
CA TYR A 297 9.37 2.26 -19.40
C TYR A 297 10.11 1.08 -18.77
N VAL A 298 9.94 0.87 -17.48
CA VAL A 298 10.56 -0.26 -16.78
C VAL A 298 9.93 -1.58 -17.23
N SER A 299 8.62 -1.58 -17.52
CA SER A 299 7.95 -2.76 -18.08
C SER A 299 8.49 -3.12 -19.46
N GLU A 300 8.78 -2.13 -20.33
CA GLU A 300 9.42 -2.37 -21.63
C GLU A 300 10.79 -3.03 -21.48
N TYR A 301 11.58 -2.58 -20.50
CA TYR A 301 12.86 -3.20 -20.17
C TYR A 301 12.70 -4.63 -19.66
N ASN A 302 11.80 -4.85 -18.71
CA ASN A 302 11.61 -6.15 -18.05
C ASN A 302 10.96 -7.21 -18.97
N ARG A 303 10.09 -6.81 -19.94
CA ARG A 303 9.38 -7.75 -20.80
C ARG A 303 10.31 -8.65 -21.62
N ILE A 304 11.52 -8.19 -21.93
CA ILE A 304 12.51 -8.97 -22.69
C ILE A 304 12.83 -10.29 -21.97
N ALA A 305 12.91 -10.25 -20.63
CA ALA A 305 13.21 -11.43 -19.82
C ALA A 305 11.96 -12.29 -19.53
N THR A 306 10.75 -11.70 -19.57
CA THR A 306 9.52 -12.36 -19.11
C THR A 306 8.32 -12.18 -20.06
N ARG A 307 8.56 -12.35 -21.37
CA ARG A 307 7.56 -12.09 -22.44
C ARG A 307 6.21 -12.76 -22.21
N ARG A 308 6.19 -14.02 -21.75
CA ARG A 308 4.93 -14.74 -21.50
C ARG A 308 4.14 -14.12 -20.35
N ARG A 309 4.81 -13.67 -19.27
CA ARG A 309 4.14 -12.98 -18.16
C ARG A 309 3.53 -11.66 -18.63
N PHE A 310 4.28 -10.85 -19.38
CA PHE A 310 3.69 -9.64 -19.97
C PHE A 310 2.58 -9.94 -20.99
N GLY A 311 2.64 -11.02 -21.76
CA GLY A 311 1.51 -11.46 -22.60
C GLY A 311 0.26 -11.83 -21.77
N ARG A 312 0.45 -12.39 -20.57
CA ARG A 312 -0.67 -12.62 -19.62
C ARG A 312 -1.21 -11.32 -19.05
N ILE A 313 -0.35 -10.36 -18.68
CA ILE A 313 -0.74 -9.01 -18.25
C ILE A 313 -1.57 -8.33 -19.35
N ALA A 314 -1.16 -8.41 -20.61
CA ALA A 314 -1.93 -7.85 -21.73
C ALA A 314 -3.38 -8.36 -21.76
N ARG A 315 -3.57 -9.68 -21.65
CA ARG A 315 -4.91 -10.30 -21.61
C ARG A 315 -5.75 -9.81 -20.43
N ILE A 316 -5.14 -9.74 -19.25
CA ILE A 316 -5.83 -9.27 -18.03
C ILE A 316 -6.26 -7.81 -18.18
N LEU A 317 -5.44 -7.00 -18.85
CA LEU A 317 -5.77 -5.61 -19.15
C LEU A 317 -6.70 -5.42 -20.38
N GLY A 318 -7.23 -6.54 -20.93
CA GLY A 318 -8.26 -6.51 -21.96
C GLY A 318 -7.75 -6.57 -23.41
N GLU A 319 -6.46 -6.81 -23.63
CA GLU A 319 -5.90 -6.92 -24.97
C GLU A 319 -6.14 -8.30 -25.61
N ILE A 320 -6.45 -8.31 -26.89
CA ILE A 320 -6.54 -9.54 -27.69
C ILE A 320 -5.12 -9.96 -28.05
N THR A 321 -4.73 -11.16 -27.62
CA THR A 321 -3.39 -11.72 -27.85
C THR A 321 -3.40 -13.06 -28.58
N ASP A 322 -4.58 -13.52 -29.00
CA ASP A 322 -4.71 -14.79 -29.71
C ASP A 322 -4.00 -14.74 -31.07
N GLY A 323 -3.23 -15.77 -31.38
CA GLY A 323 -2.43 -15.83 -32.60
C GLY A 323 -1.14 -15.00 -32.60
N LEU A 324 -0.89 -14.22 -31.56
CA LEU A 324 0.35 -13.43 -31.45
C LEU A 324 1.51 -14.27 -30.88
N SER A 325 2.71 -13.95 -31.30
CA SER A 325 3.93 -14.42 -30.66
C SER A 325 4.04 -13.88 -29.21
N ALA A 326 4.86 -14.52 -28.38
CA ALA A 326 5.08 -14.03 -27.01
C ALA A 326 5.66 -12.60 -26.97
N ASP A 327 6.48 -12.22 -27.97
CA ASP A 327 7.03 -10.87 -28.07
C ASP A 327 5.92 -9.85 -28.40
N GLU A 328 5.10 -10.12 -29.42
CA GLU A 328 3.99 -9.25 -29.82
C GLU A 328 2.96 -9.11 -28.68
N ALA A 329 2.57 -10.21 -28.04
CA ALA A 329 1.66 -10.19 -26.92
C ALA A 329 2.23 -9.37 -25.74
N SER A 330 3.54 -9.45 -25.47
CA SER A 330 4.18 -8.69 -24.40
C SER A 330 4.15 -7.17 -24.66
N LYS A 331 4.29 -6.73 -25.92
CA LYS A 331 4.19 -5.31 -26.30
C LYS A 331 2.78 -4.75 -26.06
N LYS A 332 1.76 -5.59 -26.24
CA LYS A 332 0.37 -5.22 -25.93
C LYS A 332 0.17 -4.82 -24.47
N ALA A 333 0.88 -5.46 -23.53
CA ALA A 333 0.81 -5.07 -22.11
C ALA A 333 1.29 -3.64 -21.89
N ILE A 334 2.38 -3.24 -22.55
CA ILE A 334 2.91 -1.88 -22.43
C ILE A 334 1.91 -0.86 -23.00
N ALA A 335 1.31 -1.17 -24.14
CA ALA A 335 0.26 -0.34 -24.74
C ALA A 335 -0.95 -0.19 -23.79
N ALA A 336 -1.42 -1.29 -23.21
CA ALA A 336 -2.55 -1.26 -22.27
C ALA A 336 -2.26 -0.45 -21.00
N ILE A 337 -1.05 -0.56 -20.43
CA ILE A 337 -0.61 0.23 -19.28
C ILE A 337 -0.61 1.73 -19.64
N ASN A 338 -0.04 2.10 -20.80
CA ASN A 338 -0.02 3.48 -21.27
C ASN A 338 -1.44 4.03 -21.49
N THR A 339 -2.31 3.25 -22.13
CA THR A 339 -3.71 3.64 -22.36
C THR A 339 -4.43 3.88 -21.04
N LEU A 340 -4.31 2.96 -20.07
CA LEU A 340 -4.92 3.15 -18.76
C LEU A 340 -4.41 4.40 -18.06
N SER A 341 -3.08 4.63 -18.08
CA SER A 341 -2.45 5.81 -17.49
C SER A 341 -2.99 7.11 -18.09
N GLN A 342 -3.14 7.16 -19.42
CA GLN A 342 -3.71 8.31 -20.13
C GLN A 342 -5.20 8.52 -19.79
N ASP A 343 -6.00 7.45 -19.82
CA ASP A 343 -7.44 7.50 -19.55
C ASP A 343 -7.77 8.03 -18.15
N VAL A 344 -6.90 7.78 -17.18
CA VAL A 344 -7.09 8.27 -15.80
C VAL A 344 -6.37 9.60 -15.52
N GLY A 345 -5.74 10.20 -16.53
CA GLY A 345 -5.18 11.54 -16.47
C GLY A 345 -3.82 11.65 -15.77
N ILE A 346 -3.02 10.59 -15.77
CA ILE A 346 -1.63 10.65 -15.29
C ILE A 346 -0.81 11.55 -16.26
N PRO A 347 0.04 12.46 -15.75
CA PRO A 347 0.91 13.28 -16.58
C PRO A 347 1.84 12.44 -17.48
N ALA A 348 2.14 12.95 -18.67
CA ALA A 348 3.01 12.25 -19.62
C ALA A 348 4.49 12.20 -19.20
N GLY A 349 4.88 12.91 -18.15
CA GLY A 349 6.24 12.96 -17.64
C GLY A 349 6.36 13.74 -16.34
N LEU A 350 7.50 13.58 -15.69
CA LEU A 350 7.86 14.35 -14.50
C LEU A 350 8.10 15.82 -14.90
N LYS A 351 7.54 16.76 -14.16
CA LYS A 351 7.73 18.19 -14.37
C LYS A 351 8.65 18.78 -13.32
#